data_2def2700b6554552342b13117cac6231
#
_entry.id   2def2700b6554552342b13117cac6231
#
_cell.length_a   1.000
_cell.length_b   1.000
_cell.length_c   1.000
_cell.angle_alpha   90.00
_cell.angle_beta   90.00
_cell.angle_gamma   90.00
#
_symmetry.space_group_name_H-M   'P 1'
#
loop_
_entity.id
_entity.type
_entity.pdbx_description
1 polymer ?
#
loop_
_entity_poly.entity_id
_entity_poly.type
_entity_poly.pdbx_seq_one_letter_code
_entity_poly.pdbx_strand_id
1 'polypeptide(L)'
;MMPKNTPLCDTNYEAANMYDVKEAWLSSGWKKKEKRDPYVKPFGEYFSYVASTNKSDEKIRFRFRGTRLGLFDIMGLRGAHLKVFVDGKNLKETRRFDKYCTYNRMSYFWLPELPEGEHTVEIVADCNPFDKMEILKTDKKIDMDELDKQEVAIGKILCVGEILD
;
A
#
# COMPACT_ATOMS: atom_id res chain seq x y z
N MET A 1 -39.31 6.24 14.69
CA MET A 1 -37.91 6.72 14.73
C MET A 1 -37.05 5.53 15.14
N MET A 2 -36.25 4.98 14.23
CA MET A 2 -35.31 3.92 14.62
C MET A 2 -34.29 4.54 15.58
N PRO A 3 -33.90 3.86 16.67
CA PRO A 3 -32.84 4.35 17.52
C PRO A 3 -31.56 4.44 16.66
N LYS A 4 -30.86 5.56 16.73
CA LYS A 4 -29.51 5.67 16.18
C LYS A 4 -28.70 4.55 16.83
N ASN A 5 -28.25 3.58 16.05
CA ASN A 5 -27.31 2.57 16.52
C ASN A 5 -26.05 3.30 16.96
N THR A 6 -25.90 3.51 18.24
CA THR A 6 -24.64 3.98 18.80
C THR A 6 -23.67 2.82 18.68
N PRO A 7 -22.49 3.00 18.06
CA PRO A 7 -21.50 1.94 17.96
C PRO A 7 -21.16 1.39 19.36
N LEU A 8 -20.97 0.08 19.46
CA LEU A 8 -20.54 -0.57 20.71
C LEU A 8 -19.13 -0.19 21.14
N CYS A 9 -18.37 0.45 20.26
CA CYS A 9 -16.99 0.81 20.46
C CYS A 9 -16.67 2.10 19.68
N ASP A 10 -16.01 3.04 20.32
CA ASP A 10 -15.62 4.32 19.71
C ASP A 10 -14.59 4.17 18.58
N THR A 11 -13.88 3.03 18.53
CA THR A 11 -12.90 2.70 17.50
C THR A 11 -13.46 1.80 16.38
N ASN A 12 -14.76 1.88 16.12
CA ASN A 12 -15.39 1.10 15.05
C ASN A 12 -14.94 1.56 13.66
N TYR A 13 -15.20 0.72 12.66
CA TYR A 13 -14.84 0.98 11.26
C TYR A 13 -16.05 1.40 10.41
N GLU A 14 -17.09 1.99 10.97
CA GLU A 14 -18.28 2.40 10.22
C GLU A 14 -17.99 3.39 9.09
N ALA A 15 -16.98 4.25 9.28
CA ALA A 15 -16.51 5.19 8.27
C ALA A 15 -15.34 4.66 7.44
N ALA A 16 -15.12 3.32 7.41
CA ALA A 16 -14.04 2.72 6.63
C ALA A 16 -14.37 2.75 5.14
N ASN A 17 -13.43 3.24 4.35
CA ASN A 17 -13.52 3.36 2.92
C ASN A 17 -12.23 2.87 2.24
N MET A 18 -12.37 2.46 0.97
CA MET A 18 -11.25 2.14 0.10
C MET A 18 -11.28 3.05 -1.13
N TYR A 19 -10.15 3.66 -1.42
CA TYR A 19 -9.98 4.58 -2.54
C TYR A 19 -8.91 4.07 -3.49
N ASP A 20 -9.16 4.18 -4.79
CA ASP A 20 -8.12 3.98 -5.80
C ASP A 20 -7.07 5.10 -5.68
N VAL A 21 -5.81 4.77 -5.95
CA VAL A 21 -4.73 5.75 -5.96
C VAL A 21 -4.92 6.68 -7.15
N LYS A 22 -5.08 7.98 -6.93
CA LYS A 22 -5.27 8.95 -8.02
C LYS A 22 -3.94 9.32 -8.68
N GLU A 23 -3.96 9.51 -9.99
CA GLU A 23 -2.78 9.95 -10.75
C GLU A 23 -2.24 11.29 -10.28
N ALA A 24 -3.10 12.22 -9.86
CA ALA A 24 -2.72 13.51 -9.33
C ALA A 24 -1.86 13.45 -8.05
N TRP A 25 -1.86 12.32 -7.36
CA TRP A 25 -1.06 12.11 -6.15
C TRP A 25 0.35 11.62 -6.43
N LEU A 26 0.62 11.14 -7.65
CA LEU A 26 1.82 10.41 -8.02
C LEU A 26 2.92 11.36 -8.49
N SER A 27 4.15 11.15 -8.01
CA SER A 27 5.32 11.73 -8.68
C SER A 27 5.62 10.98 -9.99
N SER A 28 6.46 11.56 -10.83
CA SER A 28 6.63 11.14 -12.24
C SER A 28 7.18 9.73 -12.46
N GLY A 29 7.80 9.14 -11.45
CA GLY A 29 8.36 7.79 -11.54
C GLY A 29 7.36 6.66 -11.28
N TRP A 30 6.16 6.98 -10.86
CA TRP A 30 5.08 6.00 -10.75
C TRP A 30 4.45 5.70 -12.11
N LYS A 31 4.01 4.47 -12.26
CA LYS A 31 3.26 3.98 -13.43
C LYS A 31 1.96 3.35 -12.99
N LYS A 32 0.94 3.56 -13.76
CA LYS A 32 -0.35 2.88 -13.61
C LYS A 32 -0.29 1.56 -14.37
N LYS A 33 -0.40 0.45 -13.66
CA LYS A 33 -0.58 -0.89 -14.25
C LYS A 33 -2.06 -1.23 -14.23
N GLU A 34 -2.63 -1.31 -15.42
CA GLU A 34 -4.04 -1.59 -15.61
C GLU A 34 -4.38 -3.06 -15.31
N LYS A 35 -5.66 -3.34 -15.12
CA LYS A 35 -6.21 -4.69 -14.88
C LYS A 35 -5.72 -5.77 -15.86
N ARG A 36 -5.35 -5.38 -17.11
CA ARG A 36 -4.86 -6.31 -18.14
C ARG A 36 -3.37 -6.63 -17.99
N ASP A 37 -2.63 -5.87 -17.22
CA ASP A 37 -1.22 -6.14 -16.94
C ASP A 37 -1.10 -7.52 -16.28
N PRO A 38 -0.18 -8.40 -16.73
CA PRO A 38 -0.03 -9.75 -16.18
C PRO A 38 0.21 -9.77 -14.66
N TYR A 39 0.83 -8.72 -14.11
CA TYR A 39 1.06 -8.58 -12.67
C TYR A 39 -0.23 -8.28 -11.89
N VAL A 40 -1.15 -7.50 -12.48
CA VAL A 40 -2.42 -7.09 -11.85
C VAL A 40 -3.55 -8.06 -12.14
N LYS A 41 -3.54 -8.69 -13.32
CA LYS A 41 -4.63 -9.56 -13.81
C LYS A 41 -5.15 -10.59 -12.80
N PRO A 42 -4.31 -11.30 -12.00
CA PRO A 42 -4.80 -12.25 -11.01
C PRO A 42 -5.65 -11.61 -9.91
N PHE A 43 -5.54 -10.30 -9.73
CA PHE A 43 -6.20 -9.52 -8.68
C PHE A 43 -7.22 -8.52 -9.25
N GLY A 44 -7.59 -8.69 -10.51
CA GLY A 44 -8.45 -7.75 -11.24
C GLY A 44 -9.89 -7.63 -10.74
N GLU A 45 -10.32 -8.48 -9.81
CA GLU A 45 -11.59 -8.32 -9.09
C GLU A 45 -11.49 -7.24 -8.00
N TYR A 46 -10.29 -7.02 -7.47
CA TYR A 46 -10.04 -6.10 -6.36
C TYR A 46 -9.41 -4.78 -6.81
N PHE A 47 -8.57 -4.84 -7.85
CA PHE A 47 -7.84 -3.68 -8.37
C PHE A 47 -8.18 -3.43 -9.83
N SER A 48 -8.75 -2.26 -10.13
CA SER A 48 -8.89 -1.79 -11.50
C SER A 48 -7.53 -1.48 -12.12
N TYR A 49 -6.60 -1.04 -11.28
CA TYR A 49 -5.18 -0.83 -11.57
C TYR A 49 -4.39 -0.78 -10.26
N VAL A 50 -3.08 -0.81 -10.36
CA VAL A 50 -2.17 -0.51 -9.26
C VAL A 50 -1.19 0.58 -9.68
N ALA A 51 -0.88 1.48 -8.76
CA ALA A 51 0.24 2.40 -8.91
C ALA A 51 1.53 1.66 -8.55
N SER A 52 2.50 1.61 -9.44
CA SER A 52 3.76 0.93 -9.20
C SER A 52 4.97 1.78 -9.56
N THR A 53 6.07 1.57 -8.84
CA THR A 53 7.37 2.16 -9.16
C THR A 53 8.49 1.22 -8.80
N ASN A 54 9.56 1.26 -9.58
CA ASN A 54 10.84 0.60 -9.30
C ASN A 54 11.96 1.59 -8.98
N LYS A 55 11.60 2.83 -8.68
CA LYS A 55 12.53 3.91 -8.35
C LYS A 55 12.38 4.30 -6.89
N SER A 56 13.50 4.46 -6.20
CA SER A 56 13.52 5.04 -4.86
C SER A 56 13.17 6.53 -4.89
N ASP A 57 12.68 7.01 -3.75
CA ASP A 57 12.31 8.41 -3.49
C ASP A 57 11.11 8.93 -4.29
N GLU A 58 10.45 8.06 -5.06
CA GLU A 58 9.17 8.40 -5.69
C GLU A 58 8.06 8.46 -4.64
N LYS A 59 7.15 9.40 -4.80
CA LYS A 59 6.19 9.79 -3.77
C LYS A 59 4.74 9.71 -4.23
N ILE A 60 3.87 9.32 -3.31
CA ILE A 60 2.42 9.51 -3.40
C ILE A 60 2.03 10.49 -2.30
N ARG A 61 1.33 11.57 -2.66
CA ARG A 61 0.94 12.63 -1.71
C ARG A 61 -0.54 12.93 -1.82
N PHE A 62 -1.22 12.95 -0.68
CA PHE A 62 -2.64 13.30 -0.58
C PHE A 62 -2.98 13.77 0.82
N ARG A 63 -4.19 14.29 0.99
CA ARG A 63 -4.74 14.62 2.30
C ARG A 63 -5.97 13.79 2.60
N PHE A 64 -6.17 13.48 3.87
CA PHE A 64 -7.39 12.84 4.33
C PHE A 64 -7.84 13.43 5.67
N ARG A 65 -9.12 13.24 6.00
CA ARG A 65 -9.69 13.54 7.31
C ARG A 65 -10.15 12.24 7.94
N GLY A 66 -9.69 11.94 9.15
CA GLY A 66 -10.06 10.74 9.86
C GLY A 66 -9.04 10.30 10.89
N THR A 67 -9.16 9.05 11.33
CA THR A 67 -8.37 8.49 12.45
C THR A 67 -7.46 7.35 12.06
N ARG A 68 -7.66 6.72 10.90
CA ARG A 68 -6.85 5.60 10.44
C ARG A 68 -6.58 5.65 8.96
N LEU A 69 -5.37 5.26 8.62
CA LEU A 69 -4.91 5.08 7.25
C LEU A 69 -4.22 3.73 7.10
N GLY A 70 -4.42 3.09 5.97
CA GLY A 70 -3.75 1.86 5.60
C GLY A 70 -3.55 1.78 4.10
N LEU A 71 -2.82 0.77 3.68
CA LEU A 71 -2.56 0.47 2.28
C LEU A 71 -2.99 -0.96 1.96
N PHE A 72 -3.57 -1.14 0.79
CA PHE A 72 -3.89 -2.43 0.21
C PHE A 72 -3.08 -2.58 -1.08
N ASP A 73 -2.21 -3.58 -1.12
CA ASP A 73 -1.13 -3.69 -2.09
C ASP A 73 -0.92 -5.13 -2.59
N ILE A 74 0.05 -5.31 -3.48
CA ILE A 74 0.52 -6.60 -3.94
C ILE A 74 1.92 -6.83 -3.40
N MET A 75 2.09 -7.91 -2.63
CA MET A 75 3.38 -8.44 -2.20
C MET A 75 3.77 -9.62 -3.07
N GLY A 76 5.05 -9.80 -3.33
CA GLY A 76 5.57 -10.91 -4.11
C GLY A 76 7.08 -10.83 -4.32
N LEU A 77 7.60 -11.58 -5.29
CA LEU A 77 9.03 -11.65 -5.59
C LEU A 77 9.69 -10.27 -5.79
N ARG A 78 8.96 -9.33 -6.40
CA ARG A 78 9.46 -7.98 -6.67
C ARG A 78 9.40 -7.04 -5.46
N GLY A 79 8.78 -7.46 -4.35
CA GLY A 79 8.51 -6.58 -3.22
C GLY A 79 9.72 -5.76 -2.76
N ALA A 80 9.50 -4.49 -2.48
CA ALA A 80 10.47 -3.52 -2.03
C ALA A 80 10.09 -2.95 -0.65
N HIS A 81 10.73 -1.88 -0.22
CA HIS A 81 10.39 -1.17 1.01
C HIS A 81 9.55 0.07 0.70
N LEU A 82 8.80 0.53 1.67
CA LEU A 82 8.17 1.84 1.64
C LEU A 82 8.17 2.49 3.03
N LYS A 83 8.08 3.81 3.02
CA LYS A 83 7.96 4.65 4.21
C LYS A 83 6.68 5.46 4.10
N VAL A 84 5.97 5.61 5.20
CA VAL A 84 4.76 6.42 5.25
C VAL A 84 4.93 7.53 6.28
N PHE A 85 4.82 8.75 5.80
CA PHE A 85 4.87 9.96 6.61
C PHE A 85 3.46 10.53 6.73
N VAL A 86 3.10 10.94 7.92
CA VAL A 86 1.86 11.68 8.19
C VAL A 86 2.24 12.95 8.95
N ASP A 87 1.79 14.09 8.45
CA ASP A 87 2.11 15.40 9.00
C ASP A 87 3.62 15.62 9.19
N GLY A 88 4.40 15.13 8.23
CA GLY A 88 5.86 15.22 8.22
C GLY A 88 6.59 14.23 9.13
N LYS A 89 5.89 13.38 9.88
CA LYS A 89 6.47 12.37 10.76
C LYS A 89 6.46 11.00 10.09
N ASN A 90 7.60 10.31 10.12
CA ASN A 90 7.67 8.90 9.67
C ASN A 90 6.95 8.00 10.68
N LEU A 91 5.77 7.52 10.31
CA LEU A 91 4.96 6.63 11.18
C LEU A 91 5.18 5.15 10.89
N LYS A 92 5.65 4.80 9.71
CA LYS A 92 5.83 3.41 9.31
C LYS A 92 6.92 3.28 8.26
N GLU A 93 7.87 2.41 8.53
CA GLU A 93 8.73 1.80 7.52
C GLU A 93 8.37 0.34 7.42
N THR A 94 8.15 -0.16 6.22
CA THR A 94 7.75 -1.54 6.03
C THR A 94 8.35 -2.12 4.77
N ARG A 95 8.86 -3.34 4.93
CA ARG A 95 9.27 -4.16 3.81
C ARG A 95 8.05 -4.92 3.28
N ARG A 96 7.76 -4.75 2.00
CA ARG A 96 6.67 -5.45 1.32
C ARG A 96 7.16 -6.78 0.72
N PHE A 97 8.02 -7.45 1.48
CA PHE A 97 8.60 -8.74 1.15
C PHE A 97 8.82 -9.57 2.42
N ASP A 98 8.40 -10.82 2.41
CA ASP A 98 8.57 -11.76 3.51
C ASP A 98 8.85 -13.20 3.02
N LYS A 99 8.99 -14.14 3.93
CA LYS A 99 9.29 -15.55 3.61
C LYS A 99 8.25 -16.25 2.74
N TYR A 100 7.05 -15.68 2.60
CA TYR A 100 5.97 -16.22 1.77
C TYR A 100 5.91 -15.59 0.38
N CYS A 101 6.79 -14.64 0.06
CA CYS A 101 6.83 -13.96 -1.24
C CYS A 101 7.44 -14.83 -2.35
N THR A 102 7.12 -16.13 -2.38
CA THR A 102 7.41 -17.05 -3.49
C THR A 102 6.39 -16.95 -4.62
N TYR A 103 5.33 -16.18 -4.42
CA TYR A 103 4.25 -15.85 -5.36
C TYR A 103 3.67 -14.49 -5.04
N ASN A 104 2.94 -13.91 -5.99
CA ASN A 104 2.27 -12.63 -5.78
C ASN A 104 0.95 -12.86 -5.02
N ARG A 105 0.71 -12.03 -4.02
CA ARG A 105 -0.53 -12.05 -3.23
C ARG A 105 -0.95 -10.65 -2.83
N MET A 106 -2.23 -10.46 -2.59
CA MET A 106 -2.75 -9.25 -1.96
C MET A 106 -2.33 -9.20 -0.50
N SER A 107 -2.02 -8.01 -0.04
CA SER A 107 -1.68 -7.73 1.35
C SER A 107 -2.17 -6.35 1.74
N TYR A 108 -2.30 -6.12 3.03
CA TYR A 108 -2.62 -4.80 3.56
C TYR A 108 -1.90 -4.58 4.88
N PHE A 109 -1.80 -3.32 5.27
CA PHE A 109 -1.42 -2.95 6.62
C PHE A 109 -2.06 -1.61 7.01
N TRP A 110 -2.19 -1.40 8.31
CA TRP A 110 -2.64 -0.15 8.90
C TRP A 110 -1.48 0.59 9.55
N LEU A 111 -1.56 1.91 9.53
CA LEU A 111 -0.75 2.77 10.38
C LEU A 111 -1.31 2.75 11.82
N PRO A 112 -0.52 3.20 12.81
CA PRO A 112 -1.05 3.52 14.12
C PRO A 112 -2.23 4.48 14.04
N GLU A 113 -3.12 4.43 15.02
CA GLU A 113 -4.25 5.34 15.11
C GLU A 113 -3.77 6.80 15.20
N LEU A 114 -4.48 7.67 14.48
CA LEU A 114 -4.20 9.11 14.42
C LEU A 114 -5.26 9.87 15.20
N PRO A 115 -4.94 11.05 15.73
CA PRO A 115 -5.95 11.97 16.23
C PRO A 115 -6.98 12.27 15.15
N GLU A 116 -8.24 12.46 15.53
CA GLU A 116 -9.29 12.94 14.61
C GLU A 116 -8.88 14.30 14.01
N GLY A 117 -8.91 14.42 12.70
CA GLY A 117 -8.56 15.66 12.01
C GLY A 117 -8.08 15.45 10.58
N GLU A 118 -7.61 16.54 9.99
CA GLU A 118 -7.00 16.54 8.67
C GLU A 118 -5.52 16.20 8.76
N HIS A 119 -5.08 15.34 7.87
CA HIS A 119 -3.71 14.85 7.82
C HIS A 119 -3.16 14.93 6.40
N THR A 120 -1.89 15.30 6.29
CA THR A 120 -1.12 15.23 5.04
C THR A 120 -0.32 13.94 5.02
N VAL A 121 -0.43 13.18 3.94
CA VAL A 121 0.23 11.89 3.77
C VAL A 121 1.25 11.95 2.66
N GLU A 122 2.42 11.38 2.92
CA GLU A 122 3.45 11.11 1.92
C GLU A 122 3.90 9.65 2.03
N ILE A 123 3.70 8.88 0.97
CA ILE A 123 4.20 7.52 0.84
C ILE A 123 5.44 7.58 -0.05
N VAL A 124 6.55 7.07 0.43
CA VAL A 124 7.85 7.11 -0.26
C VAL A 124 8.30 5.70 -0.56
N ALA A 125 8.56 5.42 -1.84
CA ALA A 125 9.12 4.14 -2.26
C ALA A 125 10.62 4.07 -1.94
N ASP A 126 11.06 2.90 -1.49
CA ASP A 126 12.48 2.57 -1.33
C ASP A 126 12.76 1.26 -2.05
N CYS A 127 13.30 1.39 -3.25
CA CYS A 127 13.60 0.29 -4.15
C CYS A 127 15.09 -0.11 -4.13
N ASN A 128 15.81 0.20 -3.06
CA ASN A 128 17.17 -0.27 -2.87
C ASN A 128 17.21 -1.79 -2.72
N PRO A 129 18.14 -2.48 -3.36
CA PRO A 129 18.28 -3.94 -3.25
C PRO A 129 18.57 -4.39 -1.81
N PHE A 130 18.08 -5.57 -1.46
CA PHE A 130 18.36 -6.25 -0.20
C PHE A 130 18.40 -7.77 -0.43
N ASP A 131 18.95 -8.53 0.52
CA ASP A 131 19.06 -9.98 0.41
C ASP A 131 17.72 -10.68 0.61
N LYS A 132 17.00 -10.88 -0.49
CA LYS A 132 15.70 -11.56 -0.52
C LYS A 132 15.83 -13.07 -0.32
N MET A 133 16.92 -13.69 -0.76
CA MET A 133 17.12 -15.13 -0.60
C MET A 133 17.27 -15.52 0.86
N GLU A 134 17.97 -14.71 1.65
CA GLU A 134 18.08 -14.94 3.10
C GLU A 134 16.70 -14.91 3.79
N ILE A 135 15.79 -14.07 3.29
CA ILE A 135 14.43 -13.95 3.85
C ILE A 135 13.55 -15.13 3.44
N LEU A 136 13.61 -15.52 2.16
CA LEU A 136 12.78 -16.61 1.63
C LEU A 136 13.09 -17.95 2.29
N LYS A 137 14.37 -18.28 2.48
CA LYS A 137 14.83 -19.56 3.07
C LYS A 137 14.05 -20.76 2.53
N THR A 138 13.92 -20.84 1.20
CA THR A 138 13.07 -21.83 0.52
C THR A 138 13.88 -22.72 -0.40
N ASP A 139 13.51 -24.01 -0.50
CA ASP A 139 14.03 -24.95 -1.47
C ASP A 139 13.27 -24.93 -2.80
N LYS A 140 12.22 -24.11 -2.90
CA LYS A 140 11.46 -23.95 -4.14
C LYS A 140 12.31 -23.30 -5.21
N LYS A 141 12.12 -23.70 -6.46
CA LYS A 141 12.69 -23.03 -7.61
C LYS A 141 12.05 -21.63 -7.72
N ILE A 142 12.89 -20.60 -7.63
CA ILE A 142 12.49 -19.20 -7.69
C ILE A 142 12.93 -18.62 -9.04
N ASP A 143 12.06 -17.78 -9.62
CA ASP A 143 12.43 -16.95 -10.77
C ASP A 143 13.34 -15.82 -10.28
N MET A 144 14.64 -15.98 -10.56
CA MET A 144 15.67 -15.04 -10.10
C MET A 144 15.55 -13.68 -10.79
N ASP A 145 15.10 -13.64 -12.06
CA ASP A 145 14.90 -12.39 -12.80
C ASP A 145 13.77 -11.55 -12.15
N GLU A 146 12.76 -12.21 -11.61
CA GLU A 146 11.71 -11.54 -10.85
C GLU A 146 12.16 -11.15 -9.44
N LEU A 147 12.95 -11.99 -8.79
CA LEU A 147 13.43 -11.73 -7.43
C LEU A 147 14.39 -10.52 -7.38
N ASP A 148 15.23 -10.35 -8.39
CA ASP A 148 16.19 -9.25 -8.47
C ASP A 148 15.54 -7.89 -8.70
N LYS A 149 14.29 -7.85 -9.13
CA LYS A 149 13.53 -6.61 -9.27
C LYS A 149 13.09 -6.08 -7.89
N GLN A 150 13.06 -4.75 -7.79
CA GLN A 150 12.53 -4.04 -6.62
C GLN A 150 11.35 -3.20 -7.10
N GLU A 151 10.15 -3.48 -6.60
CA GLU A 151 8.94 -2.78 -7.02
C GLU A 151 7.98 -2.59 -5.85
N VAL A 152 7.48 -1.39 -5.69
CA VAL A 152 6.34 -1.07 -4.83
C VAL A 152 5.09 -1.03 -5.72
N ALA A 153 4.02 -1.71 -5.32
CA ALA A 153 2.77 -1.78 -6.07
C ALA A 153 1.58 -1.58 -5.15
N ILE A 154 0.99 -0.39 -5.15
CA ILE A 154 -0.12 0.00 -4.27
C ILE A 154 -1.41 0.01 -5.07
N GLY A 155 -2.41 -0.76 -4.62
CA GLY A 155 -3.71 -0.86 -5.27
C GLY A 155 -4.72 0.13 -4.72
N LYS A 156 -4.84 0.22 -3.39
CA LYS A 156 -5.84 1.11 -2.76
C LYS A 156 -5.30 1.74 -1.48
N ILE A 157 -5.87 2.88 -1.16
CA ILE A 157 -5.76 3.52 0.15
C ILE A 157 -6.95 3.09 1.00
N LEU A 158 -6.68 2.59 2.20
CA LEU A 158 -7.69 2.27 3.20
C LEU A 158 -7.76 3.43 4.18
N CYS A 159 -8.95 3.87 4.52
CA CYS A 159 -9.06 4.96 5.47
C CYS A 159 -10.34 4.83 6.32
N VAL A 160 -10.24 5.14 7.60
CA VAL A 160 -11.39 5.42 8.46
C VAL A 160 -11.55 6.94 8.46
N GLY A 161 -12.47 7.41 7.60
CA GLY A 161 -12.65 8.81 7.26
C GLY A 161 -12.83 9.03 5.76
N GLU A 162 -12.35 10.14 5.24
CA GLU A 162 -12.50 10.53 3.83
C GLU A 162 -11.20 11.10 3.25
N ILE A 163 -10.99 10.89 1.95
CA ILE A 163 -9.93 11.54 1.18
C ILE A 163 -10.42 12.94 0.80
N LEU A 164 -9.55 13.95 0.93
CA LEU A 164 -9.89 15.37 0.70
C LEU A 164 -9.53 15.86 -0.70
N ASP A 165 -8.64 15.16 -1.44
CA ASP A 165 -8.09 15.60 -2.73
C ASP A 165 -8.53 14.69 -3.88
#